data_7c8a691dd272fa8b626f473944515bb4
#
_entry.id   7c8a691dd272fa8b626f473944515bb4
#
_cell.length_a   1.000
_cell.length_b   1.000
_cell.length_c   1.000
_cell.angle_alpha   90.00
_cell.angle_beta   90.00
_cell.angle_gamma   90.00
#
_symmetry.space_group_name_H-M   'P 1'
#
loop_
_entity.id
_entity.type
_entity.pdbx_description
1 polymer ?
#
loop_
_entity_poly.entity_id
_entity_poly.type
_entity_poly.pdbx_seq_one_letter_code
_entity_poly.pdbx_strand_id
1 'polypeptide(L)'
;SARLAVGEAVTNLAAADISKLSDIRLSANWMAAAGHGSDDYALFEMVKTIGEEICPALGIAIPVGKDSLSMQTSWHSNGEARAVTAPVSLIVSAFAPVFDVRETLTPQLNLSEGDTVLMLFDLSKGKQRLGGSVLAQCFNQFGGEPPDLDDPDLIVRFFDAQRVLREKNLLLAYHDRSDGGLFVIIGVVVGTAFAA
;
A
#
# COMPACT_ATOMS: atom_id res chain seq x y z
N SER A 1 -7.43 -6.23 0.09
CA SER A 1 -7.60 -6.11 -1.36
C SER A 1 -6.26 -6.12 -2.09
N ALA A 2 -6.14 -6.89 -3.18
CA ALA A 2 -4.91 -6.99 -3.96
C ALA A 2 -4.56 -5.64 -4.64
N ARG A 3 -5.57 -4.94 -5.15
CA ARG A 3 -5.40 -3.61 -5.77
C ARG A 3 -4.79 -2.61 -4.80
N LEU A 4 -5.21 -2.66 -3.54
CA LEU A 4 -4.69 -1.78 -2.50
C LEU A 4 -3.18 -1.99 -2.26
N ALA A 5 -2.70 -3.24 -2.28
CA ALA A 5 -1.27 -3.53 -2.08
C ALA A 5 -0.39 -2.86 -3.15
N VAL A 6 -0.85 -2.83 -4.41
CA VAL A 6 -0.17 -2.10 -5.48
C VAL A 6 -0.32 -0.59 -5.30
N GLY A 7 -1.52 -0.12 -4.97
CA GLY A 7 -1.79 1.30 -4.71
C GLY A 7 -0.91 1.87 -3.61
N GLU A 8 -0.80 1.15 -2.49
CA GLU A 8 0.05 1.54 -1.36
C GLU A 8 1.54 1.59 -1.76
N ALA A 9 2.03 0.58 -2.49
CA ALA A 9 3.40 0.58 -2.98
C ALA A 9 3.71 1.79 -3.87
N VAL A 10 2.76 2.19 -4.73
CA VAL A 10 2.89 3.37 -5.60
C VAL A 10 2.82 4.66 -4.81
N THR A 11 1.88 4.81 -3.89
CA THR A 11 1.77 6.02 -3.05
C THR A 11 2.99 6.20 -2.16
N ASN A 12 3.55 5.11 -1.64
CA ASN A 12 4.79 5.16 -0.88
C ASN A 12 5.98 5.66 -1.72
N LEU A 13 6.15 5.12 -2.94
CA LEU A 13 7.19 5.58 -3.86
C LEU A 13 7.03 7.03 -4.33
N ALA A 14 5.81 7.58 -4.26
CA ALA A 14 5.56 8.96 -4.63
C ALA A 14 6.33 9.99 -3.79
N ALA A 15 6.87 9.60 -2.64
CA ALA A 15 7.80 10.41 -1.85
C ALA A 15 9.11 10.71 -2.61
N ALA A 16 9.57 9.81 -3.47
CA ALA A 16 10.84 9.93 -4.19
C ALA A 16 10.69 10.71 -5.50
N ASP A 17 11.79 11.27 -5.98
CA ASP A 17 11.85 11.97 -7.27
C ASP A 17 11.90 10.97 -8.42
N ILE A 18 10.73 10.47 -8.82
CA ILE A 18 10.53 9.52 -9.92
C ILE A 18 9.89 10.25 -11.10
N SER A 19 10.47 10.09 -12.28
CA SER A 19 10.06 10.85 -13.47
C SER A 19 8.64 10.52 -13.93
N LYS A 20 8.27 9.26 -13.94
CA LYS A 20 6.95 8.81 -14.40
C LYS A 20 6.54 7.47 -13.80
N LEU A 21 5.25 7.25 -13.71
CA LEU A 21 4.66 6.04 -13.13
C LEU A 21 5.14 4.77 -13.84
N SER A 22 5.31 4.82 -15.15
CA SER A 22 5.79 3.68 -15.96
C SER A 22 7.26 3.28 -15.72
N ASP A 23 8.02 4.03 -14.93
CA ASP A 23 9.37 3.65 -14.52
C ASP A 23 9.37 2.71 -13.32
N ILE A 24 8.22 2.57 -12.65
CA ILE A 24 8.06 1.67 -11.51
C ILE A 24 8.04 0.21 -11.99
N ARG A 25 8.76 -0.63 -11.26
CA ARG A 25 8.75 -2.09 -11.40
C ARG A 25 8.39 -2.69 -10.05
N LEU A 26 7.58 -3.74 -10.08
CA LEU A 26 7.15 -4.43 -8.88
C LEU A 26 7.79 -5.81 -8.80
N SER A 27 8.04 -6.26 -7.58
CA SER A 27 8.23 -7.67 -7.25
C SER A 27 7.05 -8.11 -6.39
N ALA A 28 6.45 -9.24 -6.71
CA ALA A 28 5.29 -9.75 -6.00
C ALA A 28 5.58 -11.11 -5.36
N ASN A 29 5.16 -11.28 -4.11
CA ASN A 29 5.17 -12.56 -3.42
C ASN A 29 3.72 -12.96 -3.09
N TRP A 30 3.25 -14.01 -3.74
CA TRP A 30 1.91 -14.57 -3.62
C TRP A 30 1.92 -15.69 -2.60
N MET A 31 1.10 -15.62 -1.57
CA MET A 31 1.09 -16.60 -0.49
C MET A 31 -0.31 -17.15 -0.26
N ALA A 32 -0.44 -18.46 -0.21
CA ALA A 32 -1.68 -19.17 0.05
C ALA A 32 -1.41 -20.56 0.62
N ALA A 33 -2.39 -21.14 1.30
CA ALA A 33 -2.43 -22.55 1.61
C ALA A 33 -3.19 -23.28 0.51
N ALA A 34 -2.52 -23.64 -0.58
CA ALA A 34 -3.16 -24.27 -1.73
C ALA A 34 -3.91 -25.55 -1.36
N GLY A 35 -5.10 -25.74 -1.90
CA GLY A 35 -6.00 -26.84 -1.58
C GLY A 35 -6.84 -26.63 -0.33
N HIS A 36 -6.77 -25.47 0.31
CA HIS A 36 -7.56 -25.14 1.50
C HIS A 36 -8.76 -24.25 1.18
N GLY A 37 -9.96 -24.80 1.31
CA GLY A 37 -11.22 -24.06 1.19
C GLY A 37 -11.32 -23.26 -0.11
N SER A 38 -11.51 -21.94 0.02
CA SER A 38 -11.62 -21.01 -1.11
C SER A 38 -10.30 -20.33 -1.50
N ASP A 39 -9.17 -20.71 -0.90
CA ASP A 39 -7.89 -20.01 -1.06
C ASP A 39 -7.36 -20.06 -2.50
N ASP A 40 -7.56 -21.20 -3.19
CA ASP A 40 -7.15 -21.33 -4.60
C ASP A 40 -7.91 -20.34 -5.50
N TYR A 41 -9.22 -20.18 -5.28
CA TYR A 41 -10.01 -19.20 -6.01
C TYR A 41 -9.61 -17.77 -5.66
N ALA A 42 -9.41 -17.50 -4.39
CA ALA A 42 -8.97 -16.17 -3.92
C ALA A 42 -7.59 -15.80 -4.49
N LEU A 43 -6.66 -16.75 -4.55
CA LEU A 43 -5.36 -16.57 -5.19
C LEU A 43 -5.49 -16.29 -6.69
N PHE A 44 -6.32 -17.06 -7.40
CA PHE A 44 -6.58 -16.84 -8.83
C PHE A 44 -7.13 -15.44 -9.08
N GLU A 45 -8.17 -15.02 -8.36
CA GLU A 45 -8.77 -13.69 -8.50
C GLU A 45 -7.76 -12.58 -8.17
N MET A 46 -6.91 -12.78 -7.17
CA MET A 46 -5.85 -11.85 -6.81
C MET A 46 -4.85 -11.66 -7.96
N VAL A 47 -4.32 -12.76 -8.52
CA VAL A 47 -3.37 -12.74 -9.64
C VAL A 47 -3.99 -12.10 -10.87
N LYS A 48 -5.23 -12.48 -11.20
CA LYS A 48 -5.99 -11.93 -12.33
C LYS A 48 -6.18 -10.42 -12.18
N THR A 49 -6.67 -9.96 -11.03
CA THR A 49 -6.89 -8.52 -10.76
C THR A 49 -5.60 -7.72 -10.93
N ILE A 50 -4.48 -8.24 -10.44
CA ILE A 50 -3.20 -7.54 -10.57
C ILE A 50 -2.68 -7.55 -12.00
N GLY A 51 -2.71 -8.71 -12.66
CA GLY A 51 -2.11 -8.88 -13.98
C GLY A 51 -2.94 -8.32 -15.13
N GLU A 52 -4.26 -8.40 -15.04
CA GLU A 52 -5.17 -8.02 -16.13
C GLU A 52 -5.84 -6.65 -15.94
N GLU A 53 -5.93 -6.16 -14.68
CA GLU A 53 -6.60 -4.90 -14.39
C GLU A 53 -5.61 -3.80 -13.96
N ILE A 54 -4.97 -3.96 -12.78
CA ILE A 54 -4.21 -2.88 -12.14
C ILE A 54 -2.90 -2.56 -12.85
N CYS A 55 -2.07 -3.56 -13.11
CA CYS A 55 -0.78 -3.31 -13.74
C CYS A 55 -0.92 -2.70 -15.13
N PRO A 56 -1.83 -3.19 -16.01
CA PRO A 56 -2.10 -2.55 -17.29
C PRO A 56 -2.64 -1.12 -17.15
N ALA A 57 -3.59 -0.88 -16.24
CA ALA A 57 -4.19 0.44 -16.03
C ALA A 57 -3.16 1.48 -15.55
N LEU A 58 -2.20 1.08 -14.73
CA LEU A 58 -1.12 1.94 -14.24
C LEU A 58 0.09 2.00 -15.18
N GLY A 59 0.16 1.16 -16.21
CA GLY A 59 1.33 1.06 -17.10
C GLY A 59 2.60 0.54 -16.40
N ILE A 60 2.46 -0.24 -15.34
CA ILE A 60 3.55 -0.81 -14.56
C ILE A 60 3.64 -2.32 -14.77
N ALA A 61 4.78 -2.92 -14.42
CA ALA A 61 5.01 -4.35 -14.62
C ALA A 61 5.58 -5.03 -13.38
N ILE A 62 5.33 -6.34 -13.28
CA ILE A 62 5.92 -7.25 -12.29
C ILE A 62 6.90 -8.19 -13.01
N PRO A 63 8.14 -7.77 -13.27
CA PRO A 63 9.13 -8.61 -13.95
C PRO A 63 9.63 -9.76 -13.08
N VAL A 64 9.49 -9.67 -11.78
CA VAL A 64 9.95 -10.64 -10.80
C VAL A 64 8.84 -10.95 -9.80
N GLY A 65 8.64 -12.22 -9.54
CA GLY A 65 7.69 -12.67 -8.52
C GLY A 65 7.99 -14.08 -8.09
N LYS A 66 7.40 -14.48 -6.98
CA LYS A 66 7.41 -15.86 -6.49
C LYS A 66 6.10 -16.19 -5.79
N ASP A 67 5.86 -17.45 -5.58
CA ASP A 67 4.77 -17.96 -4.77
C ASP A 67 5.25 -18.72 -3.53
N SER A 68 4.36 -18.86 -2.55
CA SER A 68 4.50 -19.70 -1.38
C SER A 68 3.16 -20.34 -1.12
N LEU A 69 2.96 -21.58 -1.61
CA LEU A 69 1.64 -22.23 -1.65
C LEU A 69 1.40 -23.22 -0.50
N SER A 70 2.37 -23.38 0.40
CA SER A 70 2.28 -24.29 1.56
C SER A 70 2.14 -23.51 2.87
N MET A 71 1.28 -22.49 2.90
CA MET A 71 1.14 -21.59 4.04
C MET A 71 0.25 -22.17 5.15
N GLN A 72 0.55 -23.41 5.53
CA GLN A 72 -0.07 -24.09 6.68
C GLN A 72 1.03 -24.74 7.54
N THR A 73 0.87 -24.64 8.84
CA THR A 73 1.67 -25.37 9.83
C THR A 73 0.75 -26.31 10.61
N SER A 74 1.15 -27.58 10.72
CA SER A 74 0.45 -28.58 11.51
C SER A 74 1.36 -29.21 12.57
N TRP A 75 0.80 -29.52 13.74
CA TRP A 75 1.55 -30.17 14.83
C TRP A 75 0.59 -31.01 15.70
N HIS A 76 1.14 -31.75 16.63
CA HIS A 76 0.38 -32.46 17.65
C HIS A 76 0.63 -31.81 19.02
N SER A 77 -0.43 -31.64 19.78
CA SER A 77 -0.38 -31.13 21.16
C SER A 77 -1.33 -31.97 22.02
N ASN A 78 -0.81 -32.60 23.07
CA ASN A 78 -1.56 -33.49 23.97
C ASN A 78 -2.30 -34.63 23.24
N GLY A 79 -1.71 -35.16 22.16
CA GLY A 79 -2.33 -36.22 21.34
C GLY A 79 -3.34 -35.75 20.31
N GLU A 80 -3.66 -34.46 20.26
CA GLU A 80 -4.56 -33.85 19.28
C GLU A 80 -3.77 -33.24 18.12
N ALA A 81 -4.24 -33.46 16.89
CA ALA A 81 -3.72 -32.78 15.70
C ALA A 81 -4.22 -31.33 15.68
N ARG A 82 -3.31 -30.41 15.49
CA ARG A 82 -3.59 -28.97 15.37
C ARG A 82 -2.98 -28.42 14.10
N ALA A 83 -3.62 -27.42 13.53
CA ALA A 83 -3.10 -26.70 12.37
C ALA A 83 -3.44 -25.22 12.44
N VAL A 84 -2.57 -24.40 11.85
CA VAL A 84 -2.81 -22.99 11.56
C VAL A 84 -2.60 -22.78 10.06
N THR A 85 -3.58 -22.22 9.41
CA THR A 85 -3.53 -21.86 8.00
C THR A 85 -3.43 -20.34 7.87
N ALA A 86 -2.40 -19.84 7.19
CA ALA A 86 -2.27 -18.42 6.92
C ALA A 86 -3.31 -17.97 5.87
N PRO A 87 -3.86 -16.77 5.97
CA PRO A 87 -4.75 -16.24 4.95
C PRO A 87 -4.01 -16.00 3.64
N VAL A 88 -4.75 -15.98 2.53
CA VAL A 88 -4.21 -15.58 1.23
C VAL A 88 -3.66 -14.16 1.34
N SER A 89 -2.41 -13.97 0.95
CA SER A 89 -1.68 -12.70 1.13
C SER A 89 -0.87 -12.35 -0.10
N LEU A 90 -0.66 -11.06 -0.30
CA LEU A 90 0.21 -10.51 -1.33
C LEU A 90 1.15 -9.49 -0.71
N ILE A 91 2.45 -9.69 -0.91
CA ILE A 91 3.47 -8.70 -0.57
C ILE A 91 4.01 -8.11 -1.87
N VAL A 92 3.93 -6.80 -1.99
CA VAL A 92 4.44 -6.05 -3.13
C VAL A 92 5.63 -5.22 -2.69
N SER A 93 6.74 -5.34 -3.43
CA SER A 93 7.89 -4.44 -3.31
C SER A 93 8.01 -3.66 -4.60
N ALA A 94 8.11 -2.34 -4.49
CA ALA A 94 8.19 -1.45 -5.64
C ALA A 94 9.59 -0.83 -5.77
N PHE A 95 10.05 -0.70 -6.99
CA PHE A 95 11.37 -0.17 -7.34
C PHE A 95 11.24 0.82 -8.48
N ALA A 96 11.98 1.92 -8.41
CA ALA A 96 12.08 2.89 -9.47
C ALA A 96 13.44 3.59 -9.45
N PRO A 97 13.95 4.04 -10.59
CA PRO A 97 15.08 4.96 -10.61
C PRO A 97 14.67 6.29 -9.96
N VAL A 98 15.48 6.79 -9.04
CA VAL A 98 15.32 8.11 -8.42
C VAL A 98 16.25 9.07 -9.12
N PHE A 99 15.73 10.19 -9.61
CA PHE A 99 16.52 11.17 -10.36
C PHE A 99 17.47 11.94 -9.44
N ASP A 100 16.94 12.49 -8.34
CA ASP A 100 17.74 13.12 -7.30
C ASP A 100 17.27 12.67 -5.91
N VAL A 101 18.10 11.95 -5.18
CA VAL A 101 17.77 11.43 -3.85
C VAL A 101 17.56 12.55 -2.82
N ARG A 102 18.14 13.73 -3.05
CA ARG A 102 18.01 14.90 -2.15
C ARG A 102 16.62 15.51 -2.20
N GLU A 103 15.91 15.28 -3.30
CA GLU A 103 14.54 15.74 -3.51
C GLU A 103 13.49 14.77 -2.94
N THR A 104 13.91 13.72 -2.25
CA THR A 104 12.98 12.79 -1.60
C THR A 104 12.29 13.46 -0.43
N LEU A 105 10.97 13.52 -0.49
CA LEU A 105 10.13 14.07 0.58
C LEU A 105 10.10 13.11 1.78
N THR A 106 10.13 13.68 2.96
CA THR A 106 10.02 12.95 4.23
C THR A 106 8.74 13.37 4.95
N PRO A 107 8.28 12.64 5.97
CA PRO A 107 7.13 13.06 6.77
C PRO A 107 7.43 14.25 7.69
N GLN A 108 8.68 14.66 7.84
CA GLN A 108 9.07 15.77 8.72
C GLN A 108 8.58 17.10 8.17
N LEU A 109 7.78 17.83 8.96
CA LEU A 109 7.33 19.16 8.62
C LEU A 109 8.48 20.16 8.65
N ASN A 110 8.53 21.02 7.62
CA ASN A 110 9.45 22.15 7.61
C ASN A 110 8.76 23.36 8.26
N LEU A 111 9.19 23.71 9.48
CA LEU A 111 8.65 24.82 10.26
C LEU A 111 9.31 26.17 9.94
N SER A 112 10.34 26.20 9.11
CA SER A 112 11.06 27.43 8.72
C SER A 112 10.37 28.20 7.59
N GLU A 113 9.50 27.54 6.85
CA GLU A 113 8.69 28.15 5.80
C GLU A 113 7.47 28.83 6.41
N GLY A 114 7.05 29.95 5.89
CA GLY A 114 5.94 30.74 6.39
C GLY A 114 4.60 30.00 6.55
N ASP A 115 3.50 30.58 6.11
CA ASP A 115 2.18 29.94 6.20
C ASP A 115 2.13 28.69 5.32
N THR A 116 1.90 27.53 5.94
CA THR A 116 1.77 26.22 5.27
C THR A 116 0.45 25.56 5.59
N VAL A 117 0.03 24.60 4.78
CA VAL A 117 -1.21 23.85 4.97
C VAL A 117 -0.94 22.35 4.89
N LEU A 118 -1.67 21.57 5.68
CA LEU A 118 -1.75 20.12 5.48
C LEU A 118 -2.84 19.82 4.46
N MET A 119 -2.48 19.06 3.42
CA MET A 119 -3.41 18.67 2.37
C MET A 119 -3.63 17.16 2.39
N LEU A 120 -4.87 16.70 2.46
CA LEU A 120 -5.24 15.30 2.34
C LEU A 120 -5.71 14.98 0.92
N PHE A 121 -5.01 14.06 0.25
CA PHE A 121 -5.47 13.47 -1.00
C PHE A 121 -6.24 12.18 -0.69
N ASP A 122 -7.57 12.22 -0.84
CA ASP A 122 -8.42 11.05 -0.64
C ASP A 122 -8.67 10.31 -1.95
N LEU A 123 -8.03 9.14 -2.11
CA LEU A 123 -8.19 8.26 -3.27
C LEU A 123 -9.30 7.22 -3.06
N SER A 124 -9.97 7.22 -1.90
CA SER A 124 -11.02 6.26 -1.56
C SER A 124 -12.41 6.64 -2.08
N LYS A 125 -12.56 7.79 -2.75
CA LYS A 125 -13.86 8.35 -3.15
C LYS A 125 -14.82 8.51 -1.96
N GLY A 126 -14.29 8.88 -0.79
CA GLY A 126 -15.07 9.06 0.43
C GLY A 126 -15.51 7.77 1.12
N LYS A 127 -15.10 6.60 0.63
CA LYS A 127 -15.41 5.32 1.27
C LYS A 127 -14.52 5.08 2.48
N GLN A 128 -15.11 5.05 3.67
CA GLN A 128 -14.42 4.80 4.93
C GLN A 128 -14.55 3.33 5.32
N ARG A 129 -13.77 2.45 4.67
CA ARG A 129 -13.80 1.00 4.88
C ARG A 129 -12.75 0.58 5.89
N LEU A 130 -13.14 -0.22 6.88
CA LEU A 130 -12.28 -0.65 8.00
C LEU A 130 -12.10 -2.18 8.07
N GLY A 131 -12.66 -2.95 7.12
CA GLY A 131 -12.51 -4.40 7.10
C GLY A 131 -11.04 -4.82 7.05
N GLY A 132 -10.63 -5.73 7.94
CA GLY A 132 -9.25 -6.21 8.08
C GLY A 132 -8.26 -5.20 8.68
N SER A 133 -8.70 -3.99 9.04
CA SER A 133 -7.83 -2.97 9.63
C SER A 133 -7.29 -3.38 11.00
N VAL A 134 -6.17 -2.77 11.42
CA VAL A 134 -5.62 -2.97 12.78
C VAL A 134 -6.65 -2.60 13.85
N LEU A 135 -7.45 -1.55 13.63
CA LEU A 135 -8.54 -1.20 14.54
C LEU A 135 -9.57 -2.34 14.67
N ALA A 136 -10.00 -2.92 13.55
CA ALA A 136 -10.92 -4.05 13.55
C ALA A 136 -10.32 -5.26 14.30
N GLN A 137 -9.03 -5.53 14.11
CA GLN A 137 -8.31 -6.59 14.81
C GLN A 137 -8.27 -6.37 16.33
N CYS A 138 -8.01 -5.14 16.78
CA CYS A 138 -8.00 -4.81 18.22
C CYS A 138 -9.35 -5.09 18.89
N PHE A 139 -10.44 -5.02 18.16
CA PHE A 139 -11.79 -5.33 18.64
C PHE A 139 -12.27 -6.75 18.30
N ASN A 140 -11.39 -7.62 17.77
CA ASN A 140 -11.73 -8.96 17.27
C ASN A 140 -12.86 -8.95 16.21
N GLN A 141 -12.90 -7.93 15.39
CA GLN A 141 -13.91 -7.72 14.35
C GLN A 141 -13.25 -7.57 12.99
N PHE A 142 -12.92 -8.70 12.37
CA PHE A 142 -12.29 -8.70 11.04
C PHE A 142 -13.27 -8.42 9.89
N GLY A 143 -14.56 -8.55 10.16
CA GLY A 143 -15.62 -8.39 9.15
C GLY A 143 -15.75 -6.96 8.63
N GLY A 144 -16.58 -6.83 7.61
CA GLY A 144 -16.81 -5.57 6.91
C GLY A 144 -16.05 -5.47 5.59
N GLU A 145 -16.31 -4.40 4.87
CA GLU A 145 -15.68 -4.14 3.57
C GLU A 145 -14.24 -3.65 3.77
N PRO A 146 -13.22 -4.30 3.18
CA PRO A 146 -11.85 -3.85 3.26
C PRO A 146 -11.62 -2.63 2.37
N PRO A 147 -10.60 -1.79 2.67
CA PRO A 147 -10.14 -0.75 1.76
C PRO A 147 -9.77 -1.34 0.41
N ASP A 148 -10.03 -0.61 -0.66
CA ASP A 148 -9.67 -1.00 -2.02
C ASP A 148 -9.32 0.21 -2.88
N LEU A 149 -8.58 -0.01 -3.95
CA LEU A 149 -8.37 0.94 -5.02
C LEU A 149 -9.47 0.75 -6.08
N ASP A 150 -10.58 1.47 -5.92
CA ASP A 150 -11.75 1.34 -6.83
C ASP A 150 -11.53 1.99 -8.20
N ASP A 151 -10.56 2.88 -8.31
CA ASP A 151 -10.31 3.67 -9.52
C ASP A 151 -8.81 3.89 -9.73
N PRO A 152 -8.18 3.08 -10.59
CA PRO A 152 -6.75 3.21 -10.88
C PRO A 152 -6.35 4.57 -11.46
N ASP A 153 -7.26 5.23 -12.20
CA ASP A 153 -7.00 6.54 -12.79
C ASP A 153 -6.76 7.63 -11.72
N LEU A 154 -7.29 7.44 -10.50
CA LEU A 154 -7.00 8.35 -9.39
C LEU A 154 -5.54 8.28 -8.97
N ILE A 155 -4.92 7.09 -8.97
CA ILE A 155 -3.48 6.93 -8.70
C ILE A 155 -2.64 7.63 -9.77
N VAL A 156 -3.00 7.45 -11.04
CA VAL A 156 -2.29 8.10 -12.15
C VAL A 156 -2.35 9.62 -11.98
N ARG A 157 -3.55 10.18 -11.80
CA ARG A 157 -3.76 11.62 -11.60
C ARG A 157 -3.08 12.16 -10.34
N PHE A 158 -3.09 11.37 -9.27
CA PHE A 158 -2.39 11.72 -8.02
C PHE A 158 -0.89 11.82 -8.25
N PHE A 159 -0.29 10.82 -8.91
CA PHE A 159 1.14 10.78 -9.19
C PHE A 159 1.57 11.97 -10.08
N ASP A 160 0.81 12.26 -11.12
CA ASP A 160 1.06 13.40 -12.00
C ASP A 160 0.90 14.74 -11.26
N ALA A 161 -0.14 14.88 -10.43
CA ALA A 161 -0.35 16.09 -9.64
C ALA A 161 0.80 16.32 -8.64
N GLN A 162 1.23 15.26 -7.96
CA GLN A 162 2.34 15.33 -7.02
C GLN A 162 3.64 15.72 -7.72
N ARG A 163 3.93 15.15 -8.91
CA ARG A 163 5.09 15.52 -9.71
C ARG A 163 5.06 17.02 -10.05
N VAL A 164 3.93 17.55 -10.52
CA VAL A 164 3.78 18.98 -10.84
C VAL A 164 3.97 19.87 -9.60
N LEU A 165 3.44 19.46 -8.45
CA LEU A 165 3.61 20.21 -7.19
C LEU A 165 5.07 20.22 -6.73
N ARG A 166 5.78 19.10 -6.90
CA ARG A 166 7.21 18.98 -6.63
C ARG A 166 8.03 19.91 -7.54
N GLU A 167 7.82 19.86 -8.85
CA GLU A 167 8.50 20.72 -9.84
C GLU A 167 8.33 22.22 -9.52
N LYS A 168 7.24 22.58 -8.86
CA LYS A 168 6.95 23.95 -8.42
C LYS A 168 7.46 24.27 -7.01
N ASN A 169 8.14 23.33 -6.35
CA ASN A 169 8.60 23.45 -4.96
C ASN A 169 7.46 23.78 -3.96
N LEU A 170 6.26 23.23 -4.19
CA LEU A 170 5.10 23.44 -3.33
C LEU A 170 4.91 22.36 -2.28
N LEU A 171 5.67 21.27 -2.33
CA LEU A 171 5.62 20.19 -1.36
C LEU A 171 6.82 20.28 -0.42
N LEU A 172 6.55 20.42 0.87
CA LEU A 172 7.58 20.50 1.91
C LEU A 172 7.75 19.18 2.67
N ALA A 173 6.70 18.36 2.70
CA ALA A 173 6.68 17.06 3.35
C ALA A 173 5.66 16.16 2.66
N TYR A 174 5.81 14.85 2.84
CA TYR A 174 4.87 13.87 2.32
C TYR A 174 4.83 12.63 3.20
N HIS A 175 3.64 12.08 3.38
CA HIS A 175 3.43 10.76 3.95
C HIS A 175 2.18 10.11 3.34
N ASP A 176 2.27 8.85 2.95
CA ASP A 176 1.11 8.05 2.57
C ASP A 176 0.31 7.63 3.83
N ARG A 177 -0.97 7.34 3.65
CA ARG A 177 -1.81 6.85 4.74
C ARG A 177 -1.79 5.32 4.76
N SER A 178 -1.28 4.74 5.84
CA SER A 178 -1.20 3.30 6.07
C SER A 178 -1.85 2.89 7.40
N ASP A 179 -1.31 1.92 8.11
CA ASP A 179 -1.82 1.42 9.38
C ASP A 179 -2.02 2.51 10.43
N GLY A 180 -3.14 2.44 11.13
CA GLY A 180 -3.58 3.45 12.09
C GLY A 180 -4.30 4.65 11.46
N GLY A 181 -4.31 4.75 10.12
CA GLY A 181 -5.05 5.76 9.35
C GLY A 181 -4.55 7.18 9.59
N LEU A 182 -5.41 8.14 9.25
CA LEU A 182 -5.07 9.56 9.30
C LEU A 182 -4.66 10.04 10.69
N PHE A 183 -5.28 9.50 11.74
CA PHE A 183 -4.99 9.93 13.12
C PHE A 183 -3.54 9.64 13.52
N VAL A 184 -3.04 8.44 13.22
CA VAL A 184 -1.66 8.06 13.53
C VAL A 184 -0.67 8.87 12.69
N ILE A 185 -0.95 9.07 11.41
CA ILE A 185 -0.08 9.86 10.53
C ILE A 185 0.05 11.31 11.01
N ILE A 186 -1.06 11.97 11.34
CA ILE A 186 -1.01 13.32 11.89
C ILE A 186 -0.17 13.33 13.18
N GLY A 187 -0.33 12.34 14.05
CA GLY A 187 0.46 12.20 15.26
C GLY A 187 1.96 12.05 14.99
N VAL A 188 2.34 11.26 14.00
CA VAL A 188 3.74 11.08 13.58
C VAL A 188 4.30 12.36 12.98
N VAL A 189 3.61 12.93 12.00
CA VAL A 189 4.05 14.12 11.26
C VAL A 189 4.21 15.32 12.20
N VAL A 190 3.24 15.56 13.09
CA VAL A 190 3.32 16.63 14.08
C VAL A 190 4.36 16.31 15.14
N GLY A 191 4.43 15.06 15.63
CA GLY A 191 5.39 14.63 16.64
C GLY A 191 6.83 14.82 16.18
N THR A 192 7.16 14.52 14.93
CA THR A 192 8.51 14.72 14.38
C THR A 192 8.88 16.19 14.27
N ALA A 193 7.92 17.08 14.04
CA ALA A 193 8.15 18.52 13.97
C ALA A 193 8.51 19.14 15.32
N PHE A 194 8.02 18.57 16.44
CA PHE A 194 8.31 19.04 17.79
C PHE A 194 9.53 18.37 18.45
N ALA A 195 10.07 17.32 17.82
CA ALA A 195 11.23 16.59 18.33
C ALA A 195 12.57 17.08 17.74
N ALA A 196 12.54 17.98 16.77
CA ALA A 196 13.69 18.59 16.11
C ALA A 196 13.99 19.98 16.70
#